data_61bf0c16790094ff88d018f631d2aed4
#
_entry.id   61bf0c16790094ff88d018f631d2aed4
#
_cell.length_a   1.000
_cell.length_b   1.000
_cell.length_c   1.000
_cell.angle_alpha   90.00
_cell.angle_beta   90.00
_cell.angle_gamma   90.00
#
_symmetry.space_group_name_H-M   'P 1'
#
loop_
_entity.id
_entity.type
_entity.pdbx_description
1 polymer ?
#
loop_
_entity_poly.entity_id
_entity_poly.type
_entity_poly.pdbx_seq_one_letter_code
_entity_poly.pdbx_strand_id
1 'polypeptide(L)'
;RTVMVRSDVKTKYFFEGGRVMAPKQKMYDKHVLIFDYNSLYPNVCIYANLSPETLVGVVVANNRLDAEIAAVEIRQRFPAPRFIAVPCEPRSPELVSEVAIFDREANGIIPMLLRSFLDARAKYKKLMKTAETAVDREIFNSMQYTYKITANSVYGLMGFR
;
A
#
# COMPACT_ATOMS: atom_id res chain seq x y z
N ARG A 1 -14.32 15.60 -12.12
CA ARG A 1 -15.33 14.58 -12.48
C ARG A 1 -14.57 13.29 -12.72
N THR A 2 -14.55 12.40 -11.74
CA THR A 2 -14.00 11.05 -11.90
C THR A 2 -15.01 10.26 -12.71
N VAL A 3 -14.66 9.94 -13.94
CA VAL A 3 -15.47 9.03 -14.78
C VAL A 3 -15.09 7.62 -14.36
N MET A 4 -15.95 6.95 -13.61
CA MET A 4 -15.86 5.51 -13.43
C MET A 4 -16.23 4.84 -14.74
N VAL A 5 -15.25 4.41 -15.50
CA VAL A 5 -15.48 3.57 -16.67
C VAL A 5 -15.81 2.17 -16.17
N ARG A 6 -17.08 1.78 -16.22
CA ARG A 6 -17.46 0.36 -16.11
C ARG A 6 -16.91 -0.34 -17.34
N SER A 7 -15.87 -1.13 -17.18
CA SER A 7 -15.48 -2.08 -18.21
C SER A 7 -16.32 -3.34 -18.05
N ASP A 8 -17.21 -3.61 -18.99
CA ASP A 8 -18.00 -4.86 -19.06
C ASP A 8 -17.15 -6.07 -19.50
N VAL A 9 -15.83 -5.90 -19.54
CA VAL A 9 -14.90 -6.97 -19.89
C VAL A 9 -14.60 -7.77 -18.62
N LYS A 10 -15.17 -8.99 -18.54
CA LYS A 10 -14.83 -10.02 -17.56
C LYS A 10 -13.42 -10.56 -17.80
N THR A 11 -12.41 -9.74 -17.75
CA THR A 11 -11.02 -10.18 -17.63
C THR A 11 -10.78 -10.52 -16.17
N LYS A 12 -10.53 -11.79 -15.88
CA LYS A 12 -10.02 -12.23 -14.58
C LYS A 12 -8.60 -11.64 -14.43
N TYR A 13 -8.49 -10.46 -13.87
CA TYR A 13 -7.20 -9.97 -13.42
C TYR A 13 -6.84 -10.74 -12.15
N PHE A 14 -5.79 -11.54 -12.24
CA PHE A 14 -5.20 -12.15 -11.06
C PHE A 14 -4.43 -11.06 -10.32
N PHE A 15 -4.89 -10.77 -9.11
CA PHE A 15 -4.14 -9.97 -8.17
C PHE A 15 -3.05 -10.86 -7.56
N GLU A 16 -1.79 -10.58 -7.89
CA GLU A 16 -0.67 -11.25 -7.24
C GLU A 16 -0.48 -10.67 -5.82
N GLY A 17 -0.43 -11.54 -4.83
CA GLY A 17 -0.06 -11.18 -3.46
C GLY A 17 1.42 -10.81 -3.35
N GLY A 18 1.88 -10.49 -2.13
CA GLY A 18 3.28 -10.20 -1.88
C GLY A 18 4.21 -11.35 -2.32
N ARG A 19 5.30 -11.01 -3.02
CA ARG A 19 6.30 -11.99 -3.45
C ARG A 19 6.97 -12.65 -2.23
N VAL A 20 6.86 -13.96 -2.13
CA VAL A 20 7.54 -14.75 -1.11
C VAL A 20 8.79 -15.37 -1.70
N MET A 21 9.96 -15.01 -1.17
CA MET A 21 11.22 -15.63 -1.57
C MET A 21 11.43 -16.94 -0.83
N ALA A 22 11.90 -17.97 -1.55
CA ALA A 22 12.26 -19.25 -0.93
C ALA A 22 13.39 -19.05 0.08
N PRO A 23 13.25 -19.53 1.34
CA PRO A 23 14.30 -19.41 2.32
C PRO A 23 15.49 -20.32 1.96
N LYS A 24 16.70 -19.87 2.24
CA LYS A 24 17.89 -20.72 2.17
C LYS A 24 17.90 -21.65 3.39
N GLN A 25 17.45 -22.88 3.22
CA GLN A 25 17.39 -23.89 4.28
C GLN A 25 18.80 -24.38 4.61
N LYS A 26 19.36 -23.93 5.72
CA LYS A 26 20.64 -24.38 6.26
C LYS A 26 20.74 -24.07 7.75
N MET A 27 21.66 -24.71 8.44
CA MET A 27 22.04 -24.32 9.79
C MET A 27 22.89 -23.05 9.74
N TYR A 28 22.57 -22.06 10.57
CA TYR A 28 23.30 -20.81 10.67
C TYR A 28 24.10 -20.82 11.96
N ASP A 29 25.41 -20.81 11.84
CA ASP A 29 26.41 -20.80 12.94
C ASP A 29 26.80 -19.37 13.37
N LYS A 30 26.31 -18.35 12.66
CA LYS A 30 26.55 -16.94 12.92
C LYS A 30 25.28 -16.24 13.39
N HIS A 31 25.44 -15.06 13.97
CA HIS A 31 24.31 -14.22 14.38
C HIS A 31 23.42 -13.89 13.19
N VAL A 32 22.11 -14.10 13.36
CA VAL A 32 21.09 -13.77 12.37
C VAL A 32 20.30 -12.55 12.87
N LEU A 33 20.31 -11.48 12.08
CA LEU A 33 19.50 -10.29 12.34
C LEU A 33 18.21 -10.40 11.55
N ILE A 34 17.08 -10.23 12.23
CA ILE A 34 15.74 -10.26 11.64
C ILE A 34 15.20 -8.84 11.62
N PHE A 35 14.88 -8.34 10.41
CA PHE A 35 14.23 -7.05 10.22
C PHE A 35 12.83 -7.27 9.71
N ASP A 36 11.87 -6.55 10.27
CA ASP A 36 10.47 -6.56 9.83
C ASP A 36 9.94 -5.13 9.75
N TYR A 37 9.16 -4.86 8.69
CA TYR A 37 8.49 -3.57 8.55
C TYR A 37 7.19 -3.56 9.35
N ASN A 38 7.11 -2.64 10.29
CA ASN A 38 5.88 -2.47 11.06
C ASN A 38 4.74 -2.00 10.17
N SER A 39 3.67 -2.81 10.06
CA SER A 39 2.46 -2.49 9.26
C SER A 39 2.80 -2.04 7.82
N LEU A 40 3.58 -2.83 7.08
CA LEU A 40 4.14 -2.48 5.77
C LEU A 40 3.09 -1.90 4.81
N TYR A 41 2.02 -2.65 4.50
CA TYR A 41 1.01 -2.22 3.53
C TYR A 41 0.29 -0.92 3.93
N PRO A 42 -0.24 -0.78 5.16
CA PRO A 42 -0.81 0.48 5.63
C PRO A 42 0.15 1.66 5.50
N ASN A 43 1.42 1.47 5.88
CA ASN A 43 2.40 2.56 5.83
C ASN A 43 2.80 2.94 4.40
N VAL A 44 2.87 1.99 3.47
CA VAL A 44 3.08 2.28 2.04
C VAL A 44 1.92 3.10 1.47
N CYS A 45 0.67 2.69 1.76
CA CYS A 45 -0.52 3.44 1.33
C CYS A 45 -0.53 4.87 1.89
N ILE A 46 -0.16 5.04 3.17
CA ILE A 46 -0.07 6.35 3.82
C ILE A 46 1.05 7.19 3.21
N TYR A 47 2.23 6.60 3.00
CA TYR A 47 3.40 7.31 2.48
C TYR A 47 3.18 7.83 1.06
N ALA A 48 2.64 6.99 0.20
CA ALA A 48 2.39 7.31 -1.19
C ALA A 48 1.03 7.99 -1.42
N ASN A 49 0.24 8.18 -0.37
CA ASN A 49 -1.12 8.74 -0.40
C ASN A 49 -2.02 8.00 -1.41
N LEU A 50 -1.98 6.64 -1.38
CA LEU A 50 -2.71 5.80 -2.33
C LEU A 50 -4.21 5.82 -2.04
N SER A 51 -4.96 6.53 -2.88
CA SER A 51 -6.41 6.64 -2.81
C SER A 51 -6.96 7.04 -4.19
N PRO A 52 -8.17 6.64 -4.57
CA PRO A 52 -8.72 6.98 -5.88
C PRO A 52 -8.76 8.48 -6.15
N GLU A 53 -9.06 9.29 -5.15
CA GLU A 53 -9.17 10.74 -5.27
C GLU A 53 -7.82 11.46 -5.33
N THR A 54 -6.73 10.80 -4.95
CA THR A 54 -5.37 11.34 -5.03
C THR A 54 -4.64 10.91 -6.30
N LEU A 55 -5.26 10.01 -7.10
CA LEU A 55 -4.71 9.58 -8.39
C LEU A 55 -4.84 10.74 -9.40
N VAL A 56 -3.71 11.26 -9.83
CA VAL A 56 -3.63 12.35 -10.82
C VAL A 56 -3.72 11.81 -12.24
N GLY A 57 -3.13 10.65 -12.49
CA GLY A 57 -3.16 10.00 -13.79
C GLY A 57 -2.33 8.74 -13.83
N VAL A 58 -2.44 8.05 -14.96
CA VAL A 58 -1.65 6.86 -15.27
C VAL A 58 -0.95 7.09 -16.60
N VAL A 59 0.36 6.88 -16.61
CA VAL A 59 1.19 6.97 -17.81
C VAL A 59 1.55 5.55 -18.24
N VAL A 60 1.32 5.26 -19.52
CA VAL A 60 1.59 3.94 -20.11
C VAL A 60 2.62 4.09 -21.23
N ALA A 61 3.44 3.06 -21.44
CA ALA A 61 4.39 3.00 -22.52
C ALA A 61 4.37 1.63 -23.19
N ASN A 62 4.34 1.63 -24.54
CA ASN A 62 4.27 0.42 -25.37
C ASN A 62 5.67 -0.13 -25.71
N ASN A 63 6.70 0.67 -25.57
CA ASN A 63 8.08 0.28 -25.83
C ASN A 63 9.04 0.95 -24.85
N ARG A 64 10.30 0.52 -24.87
CA ARG A 64 11.33 1.02 -23.93
C ARG A 64 11.65 2.50 -24.13
N LEU A 65 11.66 2.99 -25.38
CA LEU A 65 11.96 4.39 -25.67
C LEU A 65 10.86 5.31 -25.12
N ASP A 66 9.59 4.95 -25.34
CA ASP A 66 8.45 5.69 -24.78
C ASP A 66 8.49 5.69 -23.24
N ALA A 67 8.91 4.57 -22.61
CA ALA A 67 9.05 4.52 -21.16
C ALA A 67 10.14 5.46 -20.63
N GLU A 68 11.27 5.57 -21.35
CA GLU A 68 12.34 6.51 -21.00
C GLU A 68 11.91 7.97 -21.17
N ILE A 69 11.21 8.30 -22.25
CA ILE A 69 10.62 9.63 -22.48
C ILE A 69 9.61 9.96 -21.39
N ALA A 70 8.67 9.04 -21.11
CA ALA A 70 7.67 9.21 -20.08
C ALA A 70 8.28 9.44 -18.70
N ALA A 71 9.37 8.76 -18.36
CA ALA A 71 10.06 8.95 -17.09
C ALA A 71 10.66 10.38 -16.95
N VAL A 72 11.12 10.97 -18.03
CA VAL A 72 11.61 12.38 -18.05
C VAL A 72 10.43 13.35 -17.89
N GLU A 73 9.36 13.15 -18.66
CA GLU A 73 8.15 13.99 -18.60
C GLU A 73 7.48 13.95 -17.22
N ILE A 74 7.39 12.76 -16.60
CA ILE A 74 6.85 12.60 -15.24
C ILE A 74 7.66 13.45 -14.25
N ARG A 75 8.99 13.40 -14.31
CA ARG A 75 9.84 14.17 -13.38
C ARG A 75 9.68 15.69 -13.56
N GLN A 76 9.49 16.15 -14.79
CA GLN A 76 9.30 17.57 -15.10
C GLN A 76 7.91 18.06 -14.71
N ARG A 77 6.88 17.29 -15.03
CA ARG A 77 5.48 17.69 -14.86
C ARG A 77 4.96 17.42 -13.43
N PHE A 78 5.50 16.40 -12.77
CA PHE A 78 5.08 15.96 -11.45
C PHE A 78 6.27 15.89 -10.47
N PRO A 79 6.80 17.03 -10.04
CA PRO A 79 8.00 17.07 -9.19
C PRO A 79 7.75 16.51 -7.78
N ALA A 80 8.75 15.79 -7.26
CA ALA A 80 8.81 15.44 -5.85
C ALA A 80 9.10 16.72 -5.01
N PRO A 81 8.67 16.78 -3.73
CA PRO A 81 8.05 15.70 -2.94
C PRO A 81 6.51 15.63 -3.06
N ARG A 82 5.86 16.58 -3.75
CA ARG A 82 4.40 16.64 -3.86
C ARG A 82 3.82 15.42 -4.57
N PHE A 83 4.42 15.02 -5.69
CA PHE A 83 3.93 13.88 -6.46
C PHE A 83 4.80 12.66 -6.26
N ILE A 84 4.18 11.48 -6.28
CA ILE A 84 4.86 10.20 -6.28
C ILE A 84 4.41 9.37 -7.48
N ALA A 85 5.39 8.84 -8.21
CA ALA A 85 5.18 7.93 -9.32
C ALA A 85 5.37 6.50 -8.83
N VAL A 86 4.33 5.69 -8.94
CA VAL A 86 4.31 4.29 -8.49
C VAL A 86 4.27 3.39 -9.72
N PRO A 87 5.33 2.61 -9.99
CA PRO A 87 5.32 1.61 -11.04
C PRO A 87 4.24 0.56 -10.76
N CYS A 88 3.45 0.24 -11.77
CA CYS A 88 2.41 -0.78 -11.73
C CYS A 88 2.77 -1.93 -12.68
N GLU A 89 2.21 -3.10 -12.45
CA GLU A 89 2.22 -4.13 -13.46
C GLU A 89 1.35 -3.71 -14.65
N PRO A 90 1.87 -3.83 -15.89
CA PRO A 90 1.10 -3.46 -17.07
C PRO A 90 -0.18 -4.26 -17.20
N ARG A 91 -1.30 -3.57 -17.44
CA ARG A 91 -2.63 -4.20 -17.58
C ARG A 91 -2.82 -4.96 -18.88
N SER A 92 -1.93 -4.76 -19.83
CA SER A 92 -1.93 -5.43 -21.14
C SER A 92 -0.53 -5.93 -21.47
N PRO A 93 -0.39 -7.11 -22.09
CA PRO A 93 0.90 -7.62 -22.53
C PRO A 93 1.58 -6.75 -23.60
N GLU A 94 0.86 -5.83 -24.22
CA GLU A 94 1.40 -4.87 -25.19
C GLU A 94 2.12 -3.68 -24.51
N LEU A 95 1.89 -3.49 -23.22
CA LEU A 95 2.51 -2.42 -22.44
C LEU A 95 3.83 -2.90 -21.83
N VAL A 96 4.87 -2.10 -21.96
CA VAL A 96 6.18 -2.33 -21.33
C VAL A 96 6.25 -1.71 -19.95
N SER A 97 5.53 -0.60 -19.74
CA SER A 97 5.52 0.12 -18.47
C SER A 97 4.16 0.77 -18.22
N GLU A 98 3.73 0.75 -16.98
CA GLU A 98 2.58 1.49 -16.47
C GLU A 98 2.97 2.16 -15.16
N VAL A 99 2.73 3.48 -15.03
CA VAL A 99 3.09 4.26 -13.85
C VAL A 99 1.90 5.08 -13.40
N ALA A 100 1.43 4.87 -12.19
CA ALA A 100 0.40 5.67 -11.56
C ALA A 100 1.02 6.84 -10.78
N ILE A 101 0.44 8.03 -10.90
CA ILE A 101 0.92 9.26 -10.27
C ILE A 101 -0.08 9.71 -9.23
N PHE A 102 0.37 9.86 -7.99
CA PHE A 102 -0.45 10.28 -6.87
C PHE A 102 0.01 11.65 -6.32
N ASP A 103 -0.93 12.50 -5.96
CA ASP A 103 -0.69 13.76 -5.25
C ASP A 103 -0.65 13.50 -3.73
N ARG A 104 0.50 13.73 -3.12
CA ARG A 104 0.72 13.49 -1.69
C ARG A 104 0.14 14.59 -0.80
N GLU A 105 -0.18 15.75 -1.36
CA GLU A 105 -0.79 16.87 -0.63
C GLU A 105 -2.31 16.85 -0.68
N ALA A 106 -2.91 16.05 -1.57
CA ALA A 106 -4.34 15.86 -1.62
C ALA A 106 -4.85 15.04 -0.41
N ASN A 107 -6.10 15.24 -0.04
CA ASN A 107 -6.72 14.51 1.07
C ASN A 107 -7.17 13.11 0.61
N GLY A 108 -6.32 12.11 0.83
CA GLY A 108 -6.65 10.72 0.55
C GLY A 108 -7.49 10.09 1.67
N ILE A 109 -8.67 9.58 1.34
CA ILE A 109 -9.58 8.95 2.32
C ILE A 109 -8.96 7.68 2.88
N ILE A 110 -8.38 6.82 2.03
CA ILE A 110 -7.76 5.56 2.45
C ILE A 110 -6.57 5.80 3.39
N PRO A 111 -5.60 6.67 3.08
CA PRO A 111 -4.53 7.02 4.00
C PRO A 111 -4.99 7.60 5.32
N MET A 112 -6.02 8.45 5.31
CA MET A 112 -6.61 9.03 6.52
C MET A 112 -7.24 7.95 7.40
N LEU A 113 -8.01 7.04 6.82
CA LEU A 113 -8.61 5.91 7.51
C LEU A 113 -7.54 4.97 8.10
N LEU A 114 -6.51 4.64 7.34
CA LEU A 114 -5.41 3.80 7.80
C LEU A 114 -4.64 4.45 8.96
N ARG A 115 -4.40 5.77 8.92
CA ARG A 115 -3.79 6.50 10.06
C ARG A 115 -4.64 6.35 11.31
N SER A 116 -5.96 6.56 11.21
CA SER A 116 -6.86 6.42 12.36
C SER A 116 -6.81 5.02 12.98
N PHE A 117 -6.73 3.97 12.16
CA PHE A 117 -6.60 2.59 12.64
C PHE A 117 -5.25 2.33 13.31
N LEU A 118 -4.14 2.83 12.75
CA LEU A 118 -2.83 2.67 13.35
C LEU A 118 -2.69 3.43 14.68
N ASP A 119 -3.27 4.63 14.77
CA ASP A 119 -3.28 5.45 15.99
C ASP A 119 -4.14 4.79 17.08
N ALA A 120 -5.32 4.30 16.73
CA ALA A 120 -6.16 3.55 17.65
C ALA A 120 -5.43 2.29 18.16
N ARG A 121 -4.78 1.54 17.26
CA ARG A 121 -3.97 0.38 17.65
C ARG A 121 -2.83 0.77 18.61
N ALA A 122 -2.11 1.85 18.33
CA ALA A 122 -1.04 2.34 19.20
C ALA A 122 -1.56 2.72 20.59
N LYS A 123 -2.74 3.38 20.66
CA LYS A 123 -3.43 3.72 21.90
C LYS A 123 -3.75 2.45 22.72
N TYR A 124 -4.41 1.45 22.12
CA TYR A 124 -4.75 0.21 22.83
C TYR A 124 -3.53 -0.61 23.24
N LYS A 125 -2.44 -0.59 22.47
CA LYS A 125 -1.17 -1.19 22.88
C LYS A 125 -0.56 -0.50 24.13
N LYS A 126 -0.71 0.81 24.25
CA LYS A 126 -0.27 1.54 25.47
C LYS A 126 -1.15 1.16 26.66
N LEU A 127 -2.48 1.21 26.51
CA LEU A 127 -3.42 0.83 27.56
C LEU A 127 -3.22 -0.62 28.02
N MET A 128 -2.96 -1.55 27.11
CA MET A 128 -2.65 -2.94 27.46
C MET A 128 -1.41 -3.07 28.36
N LYS A 129 -0.38 -2.20 28.18
CA LYS A 129 0.84 -2.22 29.01
C LYS A 129 0.62 -1.66 30.40
N THR A 130 -0.32 -0.73 30.55
CA THR A 130 -0.66 -0.05 31.81
C THR A 130 -1.90 -0.60 32.47
N ALA A 131 -2.49 -1.68 31.94
CA ALA A 131 -3.69 -2.29 32.50
C ALA A 131 -3.42 -2.90 33.89
N GLU A 132 -4.24 -2.51 34.84
CA GLU A 132 -4.14 -2.98 36.23
C GLU A 132 -4.71 -4.39 36.42
N THR A 133 -5.74 -4.74 35.64
CA THR A 133 -6.38 -6.06 35.72
C THR A 133 -6.04 -6.93 34.52
N ALA A 134 -6.10 -8.25 34.70
CA ALA A 134 -5.91 -9.21 33.62
C ALA A 134 -7.04 -9.09 32.57
N VAL A 135 -8.26 -8.79 33.02
CA VAL A 135 -9.44 -8.62 32.17
C VAL A 135 -9.25 -7.39 31.24
N ASP A 136 -8.87 -6.25 31.81
CA ASP A 136 -8.62 -5.05 30.99
C ASP A 136 -7.51 -5.28 29.97
N ARG A 137 -6.45 -5.96 30.37
CA ARG A 137 -5.35 -6.32 29.47
C ARG A 137 -5.82 -7.14 28.29
N GLU A 138 -6.70 -8.12 28.51
CA GLU A 138 -7.24 -8.96 27.45
C GLU A 138 -8.19 -8.18 26.54
N ILE A 139 -9.04 -7.30 27.10
CA ILE A 139 -9.89 -6.40 26.32
C ILE A 139 -9.04 -5.52 25.41
N PHE A 140 -8.03 -4.84 25.96
CA PHE A 140 -7.16 -3.95 25.17
C PHE A 140 -6.34 -4.71 24.12
N ASN A 141 -5.92 -5.96 24.43
CA ASN A 141 -5.27 -6.82 23.46
C ASN A 141 -6.20 -7.18 22.30
N SER A 142 -7.44 -7.54 22.58
CA SER A 142 -8.45 -7.82 21.56
C SER A 142 -8.73 -6.60 20.68
N MET A 143 -8.85 -5.43 21.29
CA MET A 143 -9.05 -4.17 20.55
C MET A 143 -7.87 -3.85 19.62
N GLN A 144 -6.62 -3.90 20.12
CA GLN A 144 -5.44 -3.64 19.28
C GLN A 144 -5.31 -4.66 18.14
N TYR A 145 -5.71 -5.90 18.37
CA TYR A 145 -5.68 -6.95 17.35
C TYR A 145 -6.74 -6.74 16.28
N THR A 146 -7.94 -6.31 16.67
CA THR A 146 -9.01 -5.91 15.72
C THR A 146 -8.53 -4.82 14.77
N TYR A 147 -7.94 -3.75 15.31
CA TYR A 147 -7.39 -2.67 14.46
C TYR A 147 -6.26 -3.15 13.56
N LYS A 148 -5.42 -4.10 14.01
CA LYS A 148 -4.39 -4.71 13.17
C LYS A 148 -5.00 -5.43 11.96
N ILE A 149 -6.02 -6.25 12.19
CA ILE A 149 -6.69 -7.00 11.12
C ILE A 149 -7.39 -6.04 10.17
N THR A 150 -8.15 -5.07 10.69
CA THR A 150 -8.89 -4.10 9.89
C THR A 150 -7.96 -3.29 8.99
N ALA A 151 -6.85 -2.76 9.53
CA ALA A 151 -5.88 -2.01 8.73
C ALA A 151 -5.25 -2.85 7.61
N ASN A 152 -4.95 -4.13 7.87
CA ASN A 152 -4.38 -5.02 6.84
C ASN A 152 -5.43 -5.46 5.80
N SER A 153 -6.71 -5.54 6.18
CA SER A 153 -7.80 -5.93 5.27
C SER A 153 -8.11 -4.87 4.21
N VAL A 154 -7.81 -3.60 4.48
CA VAL A 154 -8.01 -2.52 3.51
C VAL A 154 -7.27 -2.79 2.21
N TYR A 155 -6.04 -3.31 2.26
CA TYR A 155 -5.28 -3.68 1.08
C TYR A 155 -6.00 -4.78 0.25
N GLY A 156 -6.47 -5.83 0.91
CA GLY A 156 -7.25 -6.89 0.25
C GLY A 156 -8.54 -6.37 -0.39
N LEU A 157 -9.21 -5.42 0.29
CA LEU A 157 -10.42 -4.79 -0.23
C LEU A 157 -10.15 -3.96 -1.50
N MET A 158 -9.01 -3.26 -1.58
CA MET A 158 -8.62 -2.49 -2.76
C MET A 158 -8.34 -3.38 -3.98
N GLY A 159 -7.88 -4.62 -3.78
CA GLY A 159 -7.68 -5.61 -4.83
C GLY A 159 -8.92 -6.43 -5.19
N PHE A 160 -10.01 -6.31 -4.43
CA PHE A 160 -11.26 -7.03 -4.69
C PHE A 160 -12.05 -6.35 -5.81
N ARG A 161 -12.41 -7.15 -6.84
CA ARG A 161 -13.26 -6.74 -7.99
C ARG A 161 -14.47 -7.63 -8.13
#